data_ffc4746e1d8be85aaf76fba8198b19cf
#
_entry.id   ffc4746e1d8be85aaf76fba8198b19cf
#
_cell.length_a   1.000
_cell.length_b   1.000
_cell.length_c   1.000
_cell.angle_alpha   90.00
_cell.angle_beta   90.00
_cell.angle_gamma   90.00
#
_symmetry.space_group_name_H-M   'P 1'
#
loop_
_entity.id
_entity.type
_entity.pdbx_description
1 polymer ?
#
loop_
_entity_poly.entity_id
_entity_poly.type
_entity_poly.pdbx_seq_one_letter_code
_entity_poly.pdbx_strand_id
1 'polypeptide(L)'
;FAQIALKNGLDIKLSTEFVGTINENVQMKSHILKTTTGDIETKLTINCSGLQSDLVAKMMGVYPNLKIIPFRGEYYNLKPEKKDLVQGLIYPVPDPAFPFLGVHFTKTVHDGLIEAGPNAVLAYAREGYKKTDINLKELFSTITYPGFVRFALQNWKTGVSEINRSFRKKVFVKDLQKMIPEIKSSDVYSGGSGVRAQAISNDGKIIDDFAIEVKEKSIHVLNAPSPGATSSIVIGNYIADLASKHFSS
;
A
#
# COMPACT_ATOMS: atom_id res chain seq x y z
N PHE A 1 -4.36 17.96 7.48
CA PHE A 1 -4.34 18.33 6.06
C PHE A 1 -5.74 18.65 5.56
N ALA A 2 -6.77 17.77 5.72
CA ALA A 2 -8.12 17.99 5.19
C ALA A 2 -8.72 19.34 5.58
N GLN A 3 -8.64 19.74 6.85
CA GLN A 3 -9.13 21.04 7.32
C GLN A 3 -8.44 22.23 6.65
N ILE A 4 -7.13 22.13 6.39
CA ILE A 4 -6.38 23.17 5.69
C ILE A 4 -6.81 23.23 4.23
N ALA A 5 -6.97 22.09 3.58
CA ALA A 5 -7.40 22.00 2.20
C ALA A 5 -8.82 22.58 2.00
N LEU A 6 -9.76 22.23 2.89
CA LEU A 6 -11.13 22.81 2.89
C LEU A 6 -11.12 24.33 3.04
N LYS A 7 -10.26 24.88 3.94
CA LYS A 7 -10.11 26.34 4.10
C LYS A 7 -9.57 27.02 2.84
N ASN A 8 -8.83 26.29 2.00
CA ASN A 8 -8.31 26.77 0.73
C ASN A 8 -9.22 26.44 -0.48
N GLY A 9 -10.48 26.09 -0.24
CA GLY A 9 -11.49 25.91 -1.29
C GLY A 9 -11.54 24.49 -1.90
N LEU A 10 -10.88 23.49 -1.27
CA LEU A 10 -11.05 22.11 -1.69
C LEU A 10 -12.44 21.61 -1.31
N ASP A 11 -13.11 20.89 -2.21
CA ASP A 11 -14.31 20.10 -1.91
C ASP A 11 -13.91 18.63 -1.65
N ILE A 12 -14.36 18.06 -0.53
CA ILE A 12 -14.10 16.66 -0.17
C ILE A 12 -15.42 15.89 -0.24
N LYS A 13 -15.51 14.96 -1.17
CA LYS A 13 -16.66 14.05 -1.33
C LYS A 13 -16.36 12.70 -0.70
N LEU A 14 -16.90 12.49 0.51
CA LEU A 14 -16.84 11.20 1.19
C LEU A 14 -17.87 10.24 0.61
N SER A 15 -17.66 8.93 0.81
CA SER A 15 -18.55 7.86 0.31
C SER A 15 -18.84 7.96 -1.19
N THR A 16 -17.86 8.47 -1.95
CA THR A 16 -17.95 8.68 -3.39
C THR A 16 -16.88 7.82 -4.07
N GLU A 17 -17.30 6.81 -4.80
CA GLU A 17 -16.42 5.90 -5.52
C GLU A 17 -16.35 6.29 -7.00
N PHE A 18 -15.14 6.28 -7.56
CA PHE A 18 -14.92 6.40 -9.00
C PHE A 18 -15.23 5.05 -9.67
N VAL A 19 -16.15 5.05 -10.63
CA VAL A 19 -16.61 3.83 -11.31
C VAL A 19 -16.29 3.80 -12.81
N GLY A 20 -15.71 4.87 -13.36
CA GLY A 20 -15.28 4.92 -14.75
C GLY A 20 -15.26 6.30 -15.34
N THR A 21 -14.99 6.37 -16.64
CA THR A 21 -15.05 7.62 -17.42
C THR A 21 -16.11 7.52 -18.51
N ILE A 22 -16.76 8.65 -18.83
CA ILE A 22 -17.55 8.78 -20.04
C ILE A 22 -16.63 9.32 -21.13
N ASN A 23 -16.66 8.71 -22.29
CA ASN A 23 -15.86 9.14 -23.43
C ASN A 23 -16.13 10.60 -23.81
N GLU A 24 -15.08 11.26 -24.18
CA GLU A 24 -14.87 12.69 -24.34
C GLU A 24 -15.79 13.39 -25.34
N ASN A 25 -16.17 14.59 -25.00
CA ASN A 25 -16.45 15.60 -25.99
C ASN A 25 -15.08 16.17 -26.47
N VAL A 26 -14.65 15.79 -27.66
CA VAL A 26 -13.35 16.18 -28.26
C VAL A 26 -13.16 17.72 -28.32
N GLN A 27 -14.26 18.49 -28.26
CA GLN A 27 -14.23 19.96 -28.28
C GLN A 27 -13.97 20.59 -26.91
N MET A 28 -14.16 19.86 -25.81
CA MET A 28 -13.87 20.35 -24.45
C MET A 28 -12.53 19.78 -23.98
N LYS A 29 -11.63 20.63 -23.49
CA LYS A 29 -10.38 20.22 -22.80
C LYS A 29 -10.65 19.52 -21.45
N SER A 30 -11.88 19.00 -21.23
CA SER A 30 -12.35 18.31 -20.03
C SER A 30 -12.78 16.88 -20.31
N HIS A 31 -12.94 16.08 -19.29
CA HIS A 31 -13.52 14.74 -19.34
C HIS A 31 -14.45 14.53 -18.15
N ILE A 32 -15.35 13.55 -18.26
CA ILE A 32 -16.34 13.27 -17.23
C ILE A 32 -15.98 12.00 -16.49
N LEU A 33 -15.86 12.12 -15.18
CA LEU A 33 -15.68 10.99 -14.26
C LEU A 33 -17.05 10.53 -13.77
N LYS A 34 -17.34 9.25 -13.91
CA LYS A 34 -18.51 8.63 -13.28
C LYS A 34 -18.19 8.26 -11.85
N THR A 35 -19.06 8.69 -10.94
CA THR A 35 -18.96 8.30 -9.53
C THR A 35 -20.30 7.76 -9.02
N THR A 36 -20.27 7.10 -7.87
CA THR A 36 -21.47 6.58 -7.22
C THR A 36 -22.45 7.65 -6.76
N THR A 37 -22.01 8.91 -6.68
CA THR A 37 -22.83 10.04 -6.22
C THR A 37 -23.13 11.06 -7.32
N GLY A 38 -22.79 10.75 -8.57
CA GLY A 38 -23.02 11.61 -9.74
C GLY A 38 -21.75 11.83 -10.57
N ASP A 39 -21.92 12.44 -11.71
CA ASP A 39 -20.83 12.69 -12.65
C ASP A 39 -20.05 13.96 -12.27
N ILE A 40 -18.75 13.96 -12.50
CA ILE A 40 -17.86 15.08 -12.23
C ILE A 40 -17.12 15.44 -13.51
N GLU A 41 -17.32 16.65 -14.00
CA GLU A 41 -16.53 17.20 -15.10
C GLU A 41 -15.22 17.77 -14.56
N THR A 42 -14.10 17.41 -15.18
CA THR A 42 -12.77 17.86 -14.77
C THR A 42 -11.83 18.03 -15.97
N LYS A 43 -10.87 18.94 -15.85
CA LYS A 43 -9.81 19.13 -16.84
C LYS A 43 -8.64 18.16 -16.63
N LEU A 44 -8.38 17.80 -15.37
CA LEU A 44 -7.29 16.91 -15.01
C LEU A 44 -7.73 16.00 -13.87
N THR A 45 -7.42 14.73 -13.95
CA THR A 45 -7.59 13.75 -12.86
C THR A 45 -6.25 13.34 -12.29
N ILE A 46 -6.12 13.36 -10.97
CA ILE A 46 -4.95 12.84 -10.27
C ILE A 46 -5.39 11.59 -9.51
N ASN A 47 -4.88 10.44 -9.92
CA ASN A 47 -5.16 9.16 -9.29
C ASN A 47 -4.11 8.85 -8.22
N CYS A 48 -4.52 8.97 -6.94
CA CYS A 48 -3.73 8.60 -5.76
C CYS A 48 -4.41 7.46 -4.97
N SER A 49 -5.05 6.51 -5.64
CA SER A 49 -5.93 5.51 -5.02
C SER A 49 -5.20 4.29 -4.42
N GLY A 50 -3.87 4.34 -4.30
CA GLY A 50 -3.07 3.34 -3.56
C GLY A 50 -3.33 1.91 -4.03
N LEU A 51 -3.97 1.08 -3.20
CA LEU A 51 -4.31 -0.32 -3.53
C LEU A 51 -5.11 -0.47 -4.83
N GLN A 52 -5.83 0.56 -5.27
CA GLN A 52 -6.67 0.54 -6.47
C GLN A 52 -6.04 1.29 -7.66
N SER A 53 -4.82 1.83 -7.52
CA SER A 53 -4.23 2.77 -8.47
C SER A 53 -4.09 2.23 -9.89
N ASP A 54 -3.72 0.96 -10.06
CA ASP A 54 -3.61 0.29 -11.35
C ASP A 54 -4.97 0.00 -11.99
N LEU A 55 -6.01 -0.22 -11.18
CA LEU A 55 -7.39 -0.41 -11.68
C LEU A 55 -8.00 0.90 -12.14
N VAL A 56 -7.84 1.96 -11.35
CA VAL A 56 -8.29 3.30 -11.73
C VAL A 56 -7.59 3.75 -13.01
N ALA A 57 -6.28 3.53 -13.14
CA ALA A 57 -5.55 3.83 -14.36
C ALA A 57 -6.16 3.09 -15.58
N LYS A 58 -6.46 1.79 -15.44
CA LYS A 58 -7.09 0.98 -16.50
C LYS A 58 -8.49 1.46 -16.86
N MET A 59 -9.31 1.84 -15.89
CA MET A 59 -10.64 2.42 -16.13
C MET A 59 -10.55 3.76 -16.88
N MET A 60 -9.42 4.45 -16.79
CA MET A 60 -9.12 5.67 -17.55
C MET A 60 -8.36 5.42 -18.87
N GLY A 61 -8.30 4.15 -19.34
CA GLY A 61 -7.63 3.79 -20.58
C GLY A 61 -6.10 3.78 -20.53
N VAL A 62 -5.51 3.84 -19.33
CA VAL A 62 -4.07 3.76 -19.12
C VAL A 62 -3.71 2.36 -18.64
N TYR A 63 -2.84 1.68 -19.38
CA TYR A 63 -2.44 0.29 -19.11
C TYR A 63 -0.98 0.23 -18.67
N PRO A 64 -0.71 0.39 -17.37
CA PRO A 64 0.65 0.37 -16.85
C PRO A 64 1.28 -1.02 -16.98
N ASN A 65 2.61 -1.06 -17.20
CA ASN A 65 3.37 -2.32 -17.24
C ASN A 65 3.66 -2.88 -15.83
N LEU A 66 2.71 -2.73 -14.96
CA LEU A 66 2.75 -3.21 -13.56
C LEU A 66 1.35 -3.55 -13.07
N LYS A 67 1.30 -4.26 -11.95
CA LYS A 67 0.08 -4.53 -11.20
C LYS A 67 0.34 -4.34 -9.72
N ILE A 68 -0.65 -3.81 -9.01
CA ILE A 68 -0.63 -3.74 -7.55
C ILE A 68 -1.02 -5.10 -6.98
N ILE A 69 -0.10 -5.67 -6.22
CA ILE A 69 -0.28 -6.93 -5.48
C ILE A 69 -0.38 -6.59 -4.00
N PRO A 70 -1.49 -6.98 -3.33
CA PRO A 70 -1.68 -6.67 -1.92
C PRO A 70 -0.86 -7.63 -1.04
N PHE A 71 0.04 -7.09 -0.22
CA PHE A 71 0.74 -7.84 0.82
C PHE A 71 0.27 -7.37 2.19
N ARG A 72 -0.28 -8.30 2.98
CA ARG A 72 -0.70 -8.02 4.35
C ARG A 72 0.47 -8.17 5.30
N GLY A 73 0.70 -7.13 6.08
CA GLY A 73 1.59 -7.14 7.23
C GLY A 73 0.77 -7.34 8.51
N GLU A 74 1.08 -8.37 9.26
CA GLU A 74 0.41 -8.71 10.51
C GLU A 74 1.32 -8.32 11.68
N TYR A 75 0.72 -7.75 12.73
CA TYR A 75 1.43 -7.26 13.90
C TYR A 75 1.03 -8.02 15.16
N TYR A 76 1.92 -8.07 16.10
CA TYR A 76 1.66 -8.38 17.50
C TYR A 76 1.94 -7.15 18.36
N ASN A 77 1.21 -6.99 19.45
CA ASN A 77 1.49 -5.98 20.46
C ASN A 77 2.15 -6.64 21.67
N LEU A 78 3.12 -5.98 22.28
CA LEU A 78 3.63 -6.36 23.59
C LEU A 78 2.58 -6.04 24.65
N LYS A 79 2.49 -6.91 25.65
CA LYS A 79 1.68 -6.65 26.84
C LYS A 79 2.22 -5.42 27.59
N PRO A 80 1.35 -4.62 28.23
CA PRO A 80 1.75 -3.41 28.94
C PRO A 80 2.87 -3.62 29.97
N GLU A 81 2.90 -4.80 30.63
CA GLU A 81 3.90 -5.16 31.61
C GLU A 81 5.31 -5.36 31.01
N LYS A 82 5.41 -5.44 29.68
CA LYS A 82 6.64 -5.63 28.92
C LYS A 82 7.07 -4.41 28.11
N LYS A 83 6.35 -3.29 28.23
CA LYS A 83 6.62 -2.07 27.45
C LYS A 83 8.04 -1.53 27.65
N ASP A 84 8.60 -1.71 28.83
CA ASP A 84 9.92 -1.18 29.18
C ASP A 84 11.08 -1.93 28.50
N LEU A 85 10.81 -3.08 27.87
CA LEU A 85 11.78 -3.78 27.03
C LEU A 85 12.11 -3.00 25.73
N VAL A 86 11.24 -2.07 25.33
CA VAL A 86 11.42 -1.29 24.09
C VAL A 86 11.27 0.20 24.41
N GLN A 87 12.38 0.91 24.42
CA GLN A 87 12.40 2.35 24.71
C GLN A 87 12.24 3.23 23.46
N GLY A 88 12.42 2.66 22.27
CA GLY A 88 12.38 3.40 21.02
C GLY A 88 11.99 2.48 19.84
N LEU A 89 12.65 2.67 18.72
CA LEU A 89 12.48 1.87 17.51
C LEU A 89 13.62 0.84 17.42
N ILE A 90 13.31 -0.42 17.19
CA ILE A 90 14.31 -1.49 17.03
C ILE A 90 14.07 -2.17 15.69
N TYR A 91 14.99 -2.00 14.75
CA TYR A 91 14.94 -2.57 13.42
C TYR A 91 16.09 -3.53 13.19
N PRO A 92 15.87 -4.64 12.49
CA PRO A 92 16.98 -5.47 12.00
C PRO A 92 17.74 -4.70 10.92
N VAL A 93 19.00 -5.06 10.71
CA VAL A 93 19.73 -4.61 9.53
C VAL A 93 19.02 -5.16 8.29
N PRO A 94 18.65 -4.30 7.31
CA PRO A 94 17.99 -4.75 6.10
C PRO A 94 18.86 -5.76 5.33
N ASP A 95 18.25 -6.87 4.92
CA ASP A 95 18.88 -7.83 4.01
C ASP A 95 18.55 -7.39 2.57
N PRO A 96 19.55 -7.01 1.74
CA PRO A 96 19.30 -6.58 0.36
C PRO A 96 18.64 -7.65 -0.51
N ALA A 97 18.73 -8.92 -0.15
CA ALA A 97 18.08 -10.03 -0.85
C ALA A 97 16.59 -10.16 -0.49
N PHE A 98 16.12 -9.43 0.54
CA PHE A 98 14.74 -9.49 1.01
C PHE A 98 13.93 -8.30 0.52
N PRO A 99 12.81 -8.51 -0.17
CA PRO A 99 11.98 -7.42 -0.69
C PRO A 99 11.22 -6.64 0.40
N PHE A 100 11.22 -7.14 1.62
CA PHE A 100 10.52 -6.53 2.75
C PHE A 100 11.41 -6.43 3.97
N LEU A 101 11.23 -5.33 4.72
CA LEU A 101 11.87 -5.18 6.01
C LEU A 101 11.38 -6.27 6.96
N GLY A 102 12.30 -6.93 7.65
CA GLY A 102 11.99 -7.95 8.65
C GLY A 102 11.18 -7.39 9.83
N VAL A 103 10.68 -8.28 10.69
CA VAL A 103 9.95 -7.89 11.90
C VAL A 103 10.80 -6.95 12.75
N HIS A 104 10.17 -5.91 13.28
CA HIS A 104 10.80 -4.87 14.08
C HIS A 104 9.87 -4.42 15.20
N PHE A 105 10.37 -3.63 16.13
CA PHE A 105 9.56 -3.04 17.18
C PHE A 105 9.37 -1.55 16.96
N THR A 106 8.13 -1.10 17.10
CA THR A 106 7.74 0.31 16.99
C THR A 106 6.90 0.71 18.19
N LYS A 107 7.25 1.81 18.84
CA LYS A 107 6.41 2.43 19.86
C LYS A 107 5.43 3.38 19.19
N THR A 108 4.13 3.13 19.36
CA THR A 108 3.08 3.97 18.79
C THR A 108 3.01 5.31 19.50
N VAL A 109 2.71 6.37 18.74
CA VAL A 109 2.72 7.75 19.27
C VAL A 109 1.45 8.05 20.10
N HIS A 110 0.33 7.39 19.74
CA HIS A 110 -0.98 7.73 20.32
C HIS A 110 -1.24 7.09 21.69
N ASP A 111 -0.88 5.84 21.87
CA ASP A 111 -1.21 5.05 23.07
C ASP A 111 0.03 4.43 23.73
N GLY A 112 1.20 4.64 23.14
CA GLY A 112 2.46 4.14 23.67
C GLY A 112 2.58 2.61 23.64
N LEU A 113 1.71 1.92 22.90
CA LEU A 113 1.83 0.49 22.67
C LEU A 113 3.11 0.15 21.91
N ILE A 114 3.64 -1.01 22.17
CA ILE A 114 4.76 -1.54 21.40
C ILE A 114 4.23 -2.55 20.39
N GLU A 115 4.28 -2.17 19.14
CA GLU A 115 3.97 -3.06 18.02
C GLU A 115 5.22 -3.82 17.61
N ALA A 116 5.03 -5.10 17.33
CA ALA A 116 6.06 -6.02 16.83
C ALA A 116 5.59 -6.61 15.49
N GLY A 117 6.33 -6.37 14.45
CA GLY A 117 5.97 -6.77 13.08
C GLY A 117 6.54 -5.81 12.06
N PRO A 118 5.95 -5.79 10.84
CA PRO A 118 5.05 -6.80 10.31
C PRO A 118 5.77 -8.01 9.70
N ASN A 119 5.03 -9.10 9.48
CA ASN A 119 5.37 -10.08 8.44
C ASN A 119 4.91 -9.55 7.06
N ALA A 120 5.06 -10.37 6.00
CA ALA A 120 4.58 -10.01 4.67
C ALA A 120 4.00 -11.22 3.94
N VAL A 121 2.69 -11.37 3.97
CA VAL A 121 1.97 -12.45 3.28
C VAL A 121 1.05 -11.92 2.20
N LEU A 122 0.80 -12.70 1.16
CA LEU A 122 -0.20 -12.34 0.15
C LEU A 122 -1.57 -12.14 0.84
N ALA A 123 -2.19 -11.00 0.64
CA ALA A 123 -3.58 -10.79 1.00
C ALA A 123 -4.50 -11.39 -0.07
N TYR A 124 -5.65 -11.96 0.35
CA TYR A 124 -6.58 -12.62 -0.57
C TYR A 124 -7.62 -11.66 -1.17
N ALA A 125 -7.53 -10.39 -0.81
CA ALA A 125 -8.25 -9.27 -1.38
C ALA A 125 -7.37 -8.02 -1.30
N ARG A 126 -7.64 -6.99 -2.12
CA ARG A 126 -6.92 -5.70 -2.04
C ARG A 126 -7.12 -5.04 -0.66
N GLU A 127 -8.34 -5.09 -0.14
CA GLU A 127 -8.69 -4.65 1.21
C GLU A 127 -8.71 -5.84 2.21
N GLY A 128 -7.77 -6.78 2.04
CA GLY A 128 -7.68 -8.02 2.81
C GLY A 128 -6.94 -7.85 4.14
N TYR A 129 -7.49 -7.08 5.07
CA TYR A 129 -6.89 -6.83 6.39
C TYR A 129 -6.95 -8.05 7.30
N LYS A 130 -7.96 -8.91 7.16
CA LYS A 130 -8.09 -10.16 7.92
C LYS A 130 -7.72 -11.36 7.05
N LYS A 131 -7.34 -12.48 7.70
CA LYS A 131 -7.07 -13.75 7.01
C LYS A 131 -8.31 -14.33 6.32
N THR A 132 -9.47 -13.93 6.76
CA THR A 132 -10.79 -14.34 6.25
C THR A 132 -11.32 -13.44 5.14
N ASP A 133 -10.68 -12.30 4.87
CA ASP A 133 -11.09 -11.39 3.82
C ASP A 133 -10.62 -11.95 2.47
N ILE A 134 -11.53 -12.58 1.75
CA ILE A 134 -11.24 -13.26 0.48
C ILE A 134 -12.13 -12.69 -0.62
N ASN A 135 -11.51 -12.17 -1.67
CA ASN A 135 -12.16 -11.82 -2.93
C ASN A 135 -11.61 -12.74 -4.04
N LEU A 136 -12.41 -13.72 -4.45
CA LEU A 136 -11.97 -14.73 -5.41
C LEU A 136 -11.56 -14.13 -6.76
N LYS A 137 -12.24 -13.07 -7.22
CA LYS A 137 -11.92 -12.39 -8.49
C LYS A 137 -10.56 -11.71 -8.41
N GLU A 138 -10.29 -10.99 -7.34
CA GLU A 138 -9.00 -10.30 -7.12
C GLU A 138 -7.87 -11.30 -6.90
N LEU A 139 -8.11 -12.33 -6.10
CA LEU A 139 -7.14 -13.40 -5.85
C LEU A 139 -6.78 -14.12 -7.18
N PHE A 140 -7.77 -14.55 -7.95
CA PHE A 140 -7.55 -15.17 -9.25
C PHE A 140 -6.76 -14.24 -10.18
N SER A 141 -7.15 -12.97 -10.26
CA SER A 141 -6.45 -11.97 -11.05
C SER A 141 -4.98 -11.78 -10.59
N THR A 142 -4.70 -11.95 -9.30
CA THR A 142 -3.33 -11.86 -8.76
C THR A 142 -2.50 -13.08 -9.11
N ILE A 143 -3.00 -14.28 -8.82
CA ILE A 143 -2.24 -15.53 -9.03
C ILE A 143 -2.03 -15.89 -10.50
N THR A 144 -2.86 -15.37 -11.40
CA THR A 144 -2.71 -15.54 -12.85
C THR A 144 -1.88 -14.43 -13.52
N TYR A 145 -1.51 -13.39 -12.78
CA TYR A 145 -0.67 -12.32 -13.31
C TYR A 145 0.77 -12.81 -13.53
N PRO A 146 1.30 -12.75 -14.77
CA PRO A 146 2.62 -13.30 -15.08
C PRO A 146 3.75 -12.73 -14.21
N GLY A 147 3.68 -11.43 -13.88
CA GLY A 147 4.65 -10.78 -12.99
C GLY A 147 4.64 -11.40 -11.59
N PHE A 148 3.44 -11.62 -11.01
CA PHE A 148 3.34 -12.26 -9.70
C PHE A 148 3.82 -13.72 -9.72
N VAL A 149 3.51 -14.48 -10.76
CA VAL A 149 3.96 -15.87 -10.89
C VAL A 149 5.49 -15.94 -10.91
N ARG A 150 6.14 -15.09 -11.71
CA ARG A 150 7.62 -15.01 -11.77
C ARG A 150 8.21 -14.61 -10.41
N PHE A 151 7.66 -13.58 -9.79
CA PHE A 151 8.06 -13.13 -8.45
C PHE A 151 7.93 -14.25 -7.41
N ALA A 152 6.80 -14.96 -7.39
CA ALA A 152 6.54 -16.04 -6.44
C ALA A 152 7.49 -17.22 -6.65
N LEU A 153 7.80 -17.59 -7.89
CA LEU A 153 8.77 -18.64 -8.20
C LEU A 153 10.20 -18.27 -7.78
N GLN A 154 10.59 -17.02 -7.95
CA GLN A 154 11.91 -16.53 -7.52
C GLN A 154 12.05 -16.48 -5.99
N ASN A 155 10.95 -16.17 -5.28
CA ASN A 155 10.93 -15.94 -3.83
C ASN A 155 10.17 -17.01 -3.03
N TRP A 156 9.97 -18.21 -3.58
CA TRP A 156 9.09 -19.20 -2.98
C TRP A 156 9.50 -19.63 -1.56
N LYS A 157 10.81 -19.73 -1.28
CA LYS A 157 11.33 -20.09 0.06
C LYS A 157 10.93 -19.05 1.10
N THR A 158 11.09 -17.78 0.75
CA THR A 158 10.66 -16.64 1.57
C THR A 158 9.15 -16.66 1.78
N GLY A 159 8.37 -16.87 0.69
CA GLY A 159 6.92 -16.95 0.77
C GLY A 159 6.43 -18.04 1.73
N VAL A 160 7.01 -19.24 1.67
CA VAL A 160 6.69 -20.33 2.60
C VAL A 160 7.05 -19.96 4.04
N SER A 161 8.21 -19.32 4.26
CA SER A 161 8.62 -18.84 5.59
C SER A 161 7.65 -17.82 6.15
N GLU A 162 7.21 -16.86 5.34
CA GLU A 162 6.24 -15.83 5.74
C GLU A 162 4.86 -16.44 6.06
N ILE A 163 4.38 -17.38 5.26
CA ILE A 163 3.15 -18.13 5.54
C ILE A 163 3.27 -18.89 6.88
N ASN A 164 4.38 -19.58 7.11
CA ASN A 164 4.62 -20.29 8.37
C ASN A 164 4.64 -19.31 9.56
N ARG A 165 5.26 -18.14 9.40
CA ARG A 165 5.29 -17.07 10.41
C ARG A 165 3.89 -16.52 10.69
N SER A 166 3.06 -16.35 9.67
CA SER A 166 1.67 -15.88 9.81
C SER A 166 0.78 -16.83 10.61
N PHE A 167 0.95 -18.15 10.41
CA PHE A 167 0.11 -19.14 11.09
C PHE A 167 0.68 -19.61 12.45
N ARG A 168 1.96 -19.43 12.71
CA ARG A 168 2.62 -19.95 13.91
C ARG A 168 3.24 -18.83 14.74
N LYS A 169 2.49 -18.34 15.73
CA LYS A 169 2.96 -17.31 16.69
C LYS A 169 4.35 -17.60 17.24
N LYS A 170 4.66 -18.88 17.57
CA LYS A 170 5.97 -19.26 18.10
C LYS A 170 7.11 -18.99 17.12
N VAL A 171 6.86 -19.12 15.80
CA VAL A 171 7.87 -18.82 14.76
C VAL A 171 8.10 -17.31 14.69
N PHE A 172 7.02 -16.54 14.72
CA PHE A 172 7.10 -15.07 14.76
C PHE A 172 7.90 -14.58 15.98
N VAL A 173 7.59 -15.11 17.16
CA VAL A 173 8.29 -14.74 18.40
C VAL A 173 9.77 -15.11 18.38
N LYS A 174 10.18 -16.21 17.73
CA LYS A 174 11.60 -16.52 17.55
C LYS A 174 12.36 -15.45 16.76
N ASP A 175 11.70 -14.81 15.80
CA ASP A 175 12.34 -13.70 15.07
C ASP A 175 12.47 -12.45 15.95
N LEU A 176 11.47 -12.17 16.78
CA LEU A 176 11.55 -11.11 17.78
C LEU A 176 12.66 -11.34 18.80
N GLN A 177 12.87 -12.60 19.21
CA GLN A 177 13.91 -12.98 20.16
C GLN A 177 15.35 -12.77 19.63
N LYS A 178 15.52 -12.61 18.31
CA LYS A 178 16.84 -12.21 17.75
C LYS A 178 17.25 -10.80 18.18
N MET A 179 16.26 -9.95 18.47
CA MET A 179 16.48 -8.56 18.91
C MET A 179 16.32 -8.41 20.42
N ILE A 180 15.33 -9.08 21.00
CA ILE A 180 15.04 -9.05 22.45
C ILE A 180 14.85 -10.49 22.94
N PRO A 181 15.91 -11.16 23.42
CA PRO A 181 15.87 -12.59 23.80
C PRO A 181 14.88 -12.94 24.90
N GLU A 182 14.55 -11.99 25.79
CA GLU A 182 13.67 -12.19 26.94
C GLU A 182 12.19 -12.33 26.57
N ILE A 183 11.78 -11.94 25.36
CA ILE A 183 10.38 -11.97 24.94
C ILE A 183 9.90 -13.42 24.81
N LYS A 184 8.76 -13.71 25.44
CA LYS A 184 8.06 -14.98 25.37
C LYS A 184 6.78 -14.87 24.54
N SER A 185 6.27 -16.00 24.05
CA SER A 185 4.98 -16.03 23.34
C SER A 185 3.80 -15.55 24.18
N SER A 186 3.91 -15.65 25.52
CA SER A 186 2.92 -15.12 26.45
C SER A 186 2.92 -13.59 26.52
N ASP A 187 4.00 -12.93 26.13
CA ASP A 187 4.22 -11.49 26.30
C ASP A 187 3.67 -10.67 25.14
N VAL A 188 3.24 -11.34 24.07
CA VAL A 188 2.64 -10.70 22.90
C VAL A 188 1.22 -11.20 22.66
N TYR A 189 0.37 -10.31 22.14
CA TYR A 189 -1.00 -10.62 21.71
C TYR A 189 -1.22 -10.10 20.28
N SER A 190 -2.25 -10.59 19.59
CA SER A 190 -2.55 -10.20 18.22
C SER A 190 -2.79 -8.69 18.14
N GLY A 191 -2.06 -8.02 17.29
CA GLY A 191 -2.20 -6.61 16.95
C GLY A 191 -3.10 -6.41 15.72
N GLY A 192 -2.96 -5.25 15.10
CA GLY A 192 -3.61 -4.93 13.85
C GLY A 192 -2.95 -5.57 12.63
N SER A 193 -3.39 -5.16 11.48
CA SER A 193 -2.75 -5.47 10.21
C SER A 193 -2.87 -4.29 9.25
N GLY A 194 -1.94 -4.20 8.31
CA GLY A 194 -2.00 -3.27 7.20
C GLY A 194 -1.86 -4.01 5.88
N VAL A 195 -2.42 -3.48 4.81
CA VAL A 195 -2.18 -4.01 3.46
C VAL A 195 -1.30 -3.05 2.68
N ARG A 196 -0.16 -3.57 2.23
CA ARG A 196 0.78 -2.84 1.39
C ARG A 196 0.41 -3.00 -0.08
N ALA A 197 0.27 -1.87 -0.77
CA ALA A 197 0.12 -1.82 -2.22
C ALA A 197 1.49 -2.00 -2.87
N GLN A 198 1.87 -3.24 -3.20
CA GLN A 198 3.16 -3.52 -3.80
C GLN A 198 3.05 -3.58 -5.32
N ALA A 199 3.70 -2.64 -6.00
CA ALA A 199 3.77 -2.68 -7.45
C ALA A 199 4.77 -3.76 -7.92
N ILE A 200 4.31 -4.64 -8.80
CA ILE A 200 5.13 -5.68 -9.44
C ILE A 200 4.99 -5.53 -10.96
N SER A 201 6.11 -5.44 -11.64
CA SER A 201 6.17 -5.37 -13.11
C SER A 201 5.87 -6.73 -13.77
N ASN A 202 5.58 -6.72 -15.07
CA ASN A 202 5.29 -7.95 -15.82
C ASN A 202 6.45 -8.95 -15.83
N ASP A 203 7.70 -8.50 -15.68
CA ASP A 203 8.89 -9.35 -15.59
C ASP A 203 9.15 -9.92 -14.18
N GLY A 204 8.31 -9.56 -13.20
CA GLY A 204 8.35 -10.10 -11.84
C GLY A 204 9.24 -9.31 -10.88
N LYS A 205 9.69 -8.12 -11.25
CA LYS A 205 10.46 -7.26 -10.36
C LYS A 205 9.53 -6.43 -9.49
N ILE A 206 9.89 -6.26 -8.25
CA ILE A 206 9.31 -5.26 -7.36
C ILE A 206 9.71 -3.87 -7.87
N ILE A 207 8.75 -2.97 -7.90
CA ILE A 207 9.02 -1.55 -8.13
C ILE A 207 9.17 -0.92 -6.76
N ASP A 208 10.38 -0.52 -6.43
CA ASP A 208 10.80 0.03 -5.15
C ASP A 208 10.96 1.56 -5.16
N ASP A 209 10.78 2.17 -6.33
CA ASP A 209 10.80 3.63 -6.53
C ASP A 209 9.41 4.14 -6.96
N PHE A 210 9.29 5.45 -7.08
CA PHE A 210 8.07 6.10 -7.56
C PHE A 210 7.74 5.65 -8.99
N ALA A 211 6.47 5.29 -9.21
CA ALA A 211 5.93 5.05 -10.54
C ALA A 211 4.75 5.99 -10.77
N ILE A 212 4.98 7.04 -11.55
CA ILE A 212 3.98 8.04 -11.89
C ILE A 212 3.86 8.08 -13.41
N GLU A 213 2.65 7.82 -13.91
CA GLU A 213 2.34 7.97 -15.33
C GLU A 213 1.53 9.24 -15.56
N VAL A 214 2.03 10.09 -16.48
CA VAL A 214 1.37 11.33 -16.90
C VAL A 214 0.80 11.13 -18.29
N LYS A 215 -0.49 11.41 -18.43
CA LYS A 215 -1.22 11.43 -19.71
C LYS A 215 -1.85 12.80 -19.91
N GLU A 216 -2.41 13.03 -21.09
CA GLU A 216 -2.96 14.34 -21.48
C GLU A 216 -3.94 14.91 -20.44
N LYS A 217 -4.80 14.07 -19.85
CA LYS A 217 -5.85 14.51 -18.91
C LYS A 217 -5.77 13.81 -17.55
N SER A 218 -4.68 13.07 -17.29
CA SER A 218 -4.55 12.34 -16.03
C SER A 218 -3.11 12.14 -15.57
N ILE A 219 -2.93 12.13 -14.25
CA ILE A 219 -1.69 11.76 -13.57
C ILE A 219 -2.02 10.58 -12.67
N HIS A 220 -1.30 9.47 -12.84
CA HIS A 220 -1.52 8.25 -12.06
C HIS A 220 -0.31 7.97 -11.18
N VAL A 221 -0.48 8.09 -9.87
CA VAL A 221 0.51 7.69 -8.88
C VAL A 221 0.32 6.19 -8.62
N LEU A 222 1.05 5.37 -9.37
CA LEU A 222 0.91 3.92 -9.36
C LEU A 222 1.70 3.26 -8.24
N ASN A 223 2.82 3.87 -7.84
CA ASN A 223 3.62 3.44 -6.70
C ASN A 223 4.20 4.65 -5.97
N ALA A 224 4.02 4.69 -4.67
CA ALA A 224 4.66 5.63 -3.77
C ALA A 224 5.19 4.85 -2.56
N PRO A 225 6.46 4.37 -2.61
CA PRO A 225 7.02 3.49 -1.59
C PRO A 225 7.21 4.22 -0.26
N SER A 226 7.39 3.43 0.81
CA SER A 226 7.78 3.98 2.12
C SER A 226 9.11 4.76 2.00
N PRO A 227 9.20 5.94 2.59
CA PRO A 227 8.33 6.55 3.61
C PRO A 227 7.21 7.47 3.05
N GLY A 228 6.33 6.98 2.21
CA GLY A 228 5.31 7.75 1.52
C GLY A 228 4.46 8.68 2.40
N ALA A 229 4.04 8.22 3.58
CA ALA A 229 3.22 9.02 4.49
C ALA A 229 3.99 10.20 5.11
N THR A 230 5.20 9.97 5.59
CA THR A 230 6.05 11.03 6.19
C THR A 230 6.59 12.01 5.15
N SER A 231 6.77 11.57 3.91
CA SER A 231 7.19 12.40 2.78
C SER A 231 6.02 12.97 1.97
N SER A 232 4.78 12.80 2.44
CA SER A 232 3.57 13.12 1.66
C SER A 232 3.48 14.59 1.21
N ILE A 233 4.02 15.53 1.99
CA ILE A 233 4.06 16.95 1.60
C ILE A 233 4.95 17.15 0.37
N VAL A 234 6.15 16.56 0.38
CA VAL A 234 7.09 16.69 -0.75
C VAL A 234 6.56 15.99 -1.99
N ILE A 235 5.97 14.81 -1.80
CA ILE A 235 5.31 14.05 -2.88
C ILE A 235 4.13 14.85 -3.45
N GLY A 236 3.32 15.44 -2.58
CA GLY A 236 2.19 16.28 -2.98
C GLY A 236 2.62 17.50 -3.79
N ASN A 237 3.69 18.19 -3.38
CA ASN A 237 4.26 19.31 -4.13
C ASN A 237 4.75 18.87 -5.51
N TYR A 238 5.47 17.75 -5.59
CA TYR A 238 5.92 17.21 -6.87
C TYR A 238 4.75 16.89 -7.82
N ILE A 239 3.68 16.28 -7.32
CA ILE A 239 2.47 15.99 -8.11
C ILE A 239 1.77 17.29 -8.52
N ALA A 240 1.71 18.29 -7.64
CA ALA A 240 1.14 19.60 -7.95
C ALA A 240 1.93 20.32 -9.04
N ASP A 241 3.26 20.23 -9.04
CA ASP A 241 4.11 20.78 -10.09
C ASP A 241 3.87 20.10 -11.45
N LEU A 242 3.66 18.77 -11.46
CA LEU A 242 3.25 18.06 -12.67
C LEU A 242 1.88 18.53 -13.17
N ALA A 243 0.93 18.71 -12.27
CA ALA A 243 -0.41 19.20 -12.60
C ALA A 243 -0.38 20.64 -13.12
N SER A 244 0.43 21.51 -12.54
CA SER A 244 0.57 22.92 -12.96
C SER A 244 1.05 23.05 -14.40
N LYS A 245 1.97 22.19 -14.83
CA LYS A 245 2.45 22.16 -16.22
C LYS A 245 1.32 21.86 -17.22
N HIS A 246 0.34 21.05 -16.80
CA HIS A 246 -0.83 20.75 -17.64
C HIS A 246 -1.72 21.99 -17.89
N PHE A 247 -1.79 22.92 -16.93
CA PHE A 247 -2.62 24.14 -17.07
C PHE A 247 -1.86 25.29 -17.72
N SER A 248 -0.54 25.18 -17.86
CA SER A 248 0.30 26.23 -18.46
C SER A 248 0.54 26.04 -19.97
N SER A 249 0.12 24.93 -20.52
CA SER A 249 0.15 24.57 -21.95
C SER A 249 -1.25 24.72 -22.56
#